data_3b16396793e92e757db1524344e5d4f2
#
_entry.id   3b16396793e92e757db1524344e5d4f2
#
_cell.length_a   1.000
_cell.length_b   1.000
_cell.length_c   1.000
_cell.angle_alpha   90.00
_cell.angle_beta   90.00
_cell.angle_gamma   90.00
#
_symmetry.space_group_name_H-M   'P 1'
#
loop_
_entity.id
_entity.type
_entity.pdbx_description
1 polymer ?
#
loop_
_entity_poly.entity_id
_entity_poly.type
_entity_poly.pdbx_seq_one_letter_code
_entity_poly.pdbx_strand_id
1 'polypeptide(L)'
;MKKYLLIVFLFPFFLVVAQNKTESYIDKYSSAAIAEMEIYGIPASITLAQGILESGNGESRLAVDGKNHFGIKCHSNWNGKTIIVDDDEKGECFRKYSKVSESFRDHSLFLTERGRYSFLFEYNKTNYKKWANGLKKAGYATNPKYPTLLIDLIEKYDLSRFDKGAKRKKNLYFAHSYGLPFLMGLGAYYFNKKSMYFTEINTSFSFSEASIGYHYNLINKFYIGAKGGVVYIPIEEVCIKPYLSPEFMIKRDKNKTILIRGGVQFPLVETQLLSKKVKLFPYLTFTYFLD
;
A
#
# COMPACT_ATOMS: atom_id res chain seq x y z
N MET A 1 -57.56 -5.45 16.15
CA MET A 1 -56.66 -4.49 15.47
C MET A 1 -55.32 -5.15 15.20
N LYS A 2 -55.04 -5.59 13.95
CA LYS A 2 -53.79 -6.22 13.56
C LYS A 2 -52.75 -5.12 13.26
N LYS A 3 -51.65 -5.07 14.05
CA LYS A 3 -50.52 -4.17 13.78
C LYS A 3 -49.60 -4.83 12.74
N TYR A 4 -49.53 -4.24 11.56
CA TYR A 4 -48.57 -4.65 10.53
C TYR A 4 -47.23 -3.98 10.84
N LEU A 5 -46.21 -4.80 11.10
CA LEU A 5 -44.79 -4.34 11.28
C LEU A 5 -44.19 -4.21 9.89
N LEU A 6 -43.99 -2.97 9.46
CA LEU A 6 -43.33 -2.65 8.18
C LEU A 6 -41.82 -2.79 8.36
N ILE A 7 -41.28 -3.92 7.91
CA ILE A 7 -39.81 -4.12 7.88
C ILE A 7 -39.29 -3.43 6.63
N VAL A 8 -38.71 -2.25 6.79
CA VAL A 8 -37.95 -1.55 5.73
C VAL A 8 -36.59 -2.21 5.56
N PHE A 9 -36.44 -2.99 4.51
CA PHE A 9 -35.14 -3.54 4.09
C PHE A 9 -34.30 -2.41 3.49
N LEU A 10 -33.39 -1.83 4.28
CA LEU A 10 -32.34 -0.96 3.79
C LEU A 10 -31.30 -1.81 3.03
N PHE A 11 -31.49 -1.93 1.73
CA PHE A 11 -30.48 -2.48 0.81
C PHE A 11 -29.30 -1.49 0.76
N PRO A 12 -28.09 -1.87 1.18
CA PRO A 12 -26.93 -1.00 0.99
C PRO A 12 -26.63 -0.93 -0.51
N PHE A 13 -26.85 0.22 -1.11
CA PHE A 13 -26.43 0.54 -2.47
C PHE A 13 -24.90 0.55 -2.50
N PHE A 14 -24.29 -0.57 -2.88
CA PHE A 14 -22.88 -0.62 -3.22
C PHE A 14 -22.70 0.10 -4.56
N LEU A 15 -22.29 1.34 -4.53
CA LEU A 15 -21.72 2.04 -5.69
C LEU A 15 -20.45 1.29 -6.09
N VAL A 16 -20.55 0.39 -7.05
CA VAL A 16 -19.40 -0.17 -7.76
C VAL A 16 -18.87 0.95 -8.66
N VAL A 17 -17.90 1.71 -8.16
CA VAL A 17 -17.12 2.63 -8.98
C VAL A 17 -16.27 1.75 -9.90
N ALA A 18 -16.60 1.70 -11.18
CA ALA A 18 -15.78 1.05 -12.19
C ALA A 18 -14.39 1.71 -12.16
N GLN A 19 -13.37 0.95 -11.76
CA GLN A 19 -12.00 1.45 -11.71
C GLN A 19 -11.53 1.72 -13.15
N ASN A 20 -11.00 2.91 -13.41
CA ASN A 20 -10.45 3.28 -14.70
C ASN A 20 -9.25 2.36 -15.00
N LYS A 21 -9.13 1.84 -16.24
CA LYS A 21 -8.05 0.95 -16.69
C LYS A 21 -6.65 1.51 -16.40
N THR A 22 -6.50 2.82 -16.57
CA THR A 22 -5.23 3.51 -16.28
C THR A 22 -4.91 3.51 -14.79
N GLU A 23 -5.89 3.75 -13.93
CA GLU A 23 -5.70 3.67 -12.47
C GLU A 23 -5.33 2.25 -12.03
N SER A 24 -5.98 1.24 -12.60
CA SER A 24 -5.61 -0.17 -12.35
C SER A 24 -4.18 -0.46 -12.77
N TYR A 25 -3.72 0.07 -13.92
CA TYR A 25 -2.34 -0.06 -14.35
C TYR A 25 -1.36 0.59 -13.37
N ILE A 26 -1.66 1.81 -12.94
CA ILE A 26 -0.84 2.57 -11.99
C ILE A 26 -0.73 1.82 -10.67
N ASP A 27 -1.85 1.35 -10.09
CA ASP A 27 -1.87 0.61 -8.84
C ASP A 27 -1.03 -0.67 -8.92
N LYS A 28 -1.09 -1.35 -10.06
CA LYS A 28 -0.38 -2.61 -10.28
C LYS A 28 1.13 -2.44 -10.47
N TYR A 29 1.56 -1.36 -11.16
CA TYR A 29 2.94 -1.24 -11.64
C TYR A 29 3.74 -0.09 -11.03
N SER A 30 3.14 0.78 -10.23
CA SER A 30 3.86 1.89 -9.59
C SER A 30 5.05 1.44 -8.74
N SER A 31 4.91 0.34 -8.00
CA SER A 31 6.02 -0.20 -7.21
C SER A 31 7.19 -0.66 -8.07
N ALA A 32 6.94 -1.21 -9.27
CA ALA A 32 7.99 -1.60 -10.20
C ALA A 32 8.70 -0.37 -10.76
N ALA A 33 7.96 0.65 -11.19
CA ALA A 33 8.52 1.90 -11.70
C ALA A 33 9.38 2.62 -10.67
N ILE A 34 8.93 2.66 -9.39
CA ILE A 34 9.69 3.24 -8.29
C ILE A 34 10.99 2.45 -8.05
N ALA A 35 10.93 1.12 -8.04
CA ALA A 35 12.11 0.29 -7.82
C ALA A 35 13.16 0.51 -8.93
N GLU A 36 12.73 0.62 -10.19
CA GLU A 36 13.64 0.94 -11.31
C GLU A 36 14.20 2.36 -11.22
N MET A 37 13.39 3.33 -10.80
CA MET A 37 13.87 4.69 -10.55
C MET A 37 14.96 4.75 -9.48
N GLU A 38 14.81 3.98 -8.40
CA GLU A 38 15.80 3.94 -7.31
C GLU A 38 17.15 3.36 -7.78
N ILE A 39 17.13 2.42 -8.73
CA ILE A 39 18.33 1.78 -9.25
C ILE A 39 18.97 2.58 -10.40
N TYR A 40 18.15 3.07 -11.32
CA TYR A 40 18.61 3.63 -12.59
C TYR A 40 18.44 5.15 -12.73
N GLY A 41 17.74 5.80 -11.80
CA GLY A 41 17.57 7.27 -11.81
C GLY A 41 16.54 7.82 -12.79
N ILE A 42 15.82 6.97 -13.52
CA ILE A 42 14.74 7.37 -14.44
C ILE A 42 13.49 7.70 -13.60
N PRO A 43 12.82 8.87 -13.78
CA PRO A 43 11.60 9.18 -13.03
C PRO A 43 10.54 8.07 -13.14
N ALA A 44 9.99 7.68 -12.00
CA ALA A 44 8.92 6.67 -11.96
C ALA A 44 7.68 7.14 -12.74
N SER A 45 7.39 8.45 -12.72
CA SER A 45 6.32 9.07 -13.50
C SER A 45 6.51 8.89 -14.99
N ILE A 46 7.74 9.05 -15.49
CA ILE A 46 8.09 8.84 -16.90
C ILE A 46 7.91 7.37 -17.27
N THR A 47 8.48 6.46 -16.48
CA THR A 47 8.34 5.01 -16.72
C THR A 47 6.89 4.57 -16.74
N LEU A 48 6.06 5.06 -15.80
CA LEU A 48 4.62 4.75 -15.77
C LEU A 48 3.88 5.32 -16.98
N ALA A 49 4.12 6.59 -17.31
CA ALA A 49 3.46 7.23 -18.46
C ALA A 49 3.80 6.52 -19.77
N GLN A 50 5.07 6.15 -19.97
CA GLN A 50 5.50 5.35 -21.12
C GLN A 50 4.81 3.98 -21.11
N GLY A 51 4.83 3.26 -19.97
CA GLY A 51 4.17 1.96 -19.89
C GLY A 51 2.67 2.02 -20.16
N ILE A 52 1.97 3.05 -19.71
CA ILE A 52 0.55 3.29 -20.01
C ILE A 52 0.35 3.50 -21.53
N LEU A 53 1.15 4.38 -22.12
CA LEU A 53 1.03 4.77 -23.53
C LEU A 53 1.39 3.60 -24.47
N GLU A 54 2.55 2.99 -24.28
CA GLU A 54 3.11 1.96 -25.17
C GLU A 54 2.35 0.61 -25.06
N SER A 55 1.79 0.31 -23.90
CA SER A 55 1.09 -0.97 -23.67
C SER A 55 -0.45 -0.89 -23.77
N GLY A 56 -1.01 0.30 -24.01
CA GLY A 56 -2.46 0.50 -23.94
C GLY A 56 -3.01 0.09 -22.57
N ASN A 57 -2.43 0.62 -21.49
CA ASN A 57 -2.75 0.23 -20.11
C ASN A 57 -2.47 -1.25 -19.77
N GLY A 58 -1.49 -1.86 -20.44
CA GLY A 58 -1.13 -3.27 -20.24
C GLY A 58 -2.06 -4.26 -20.96
N GLU A 59 -2.94 -3.79 -21.83
CA GLU A 59 -3.91 -4.61 -22.57
C GLU A 59 -3.45 -4.96 -23.99
N SER A 60 -2.39 -4.34 -24.53
CA SER A 60 -1.89 -4.68 -25.85
C SER A 60 -1.41 -6.13 -25.91
N ARG A 61 -1.42 -6.73 -27.11
CA ARG A 61 -0.93 -8.10 -27.33
C ARG A 61 0.50 -8.27 -26.84
N LEU A 62 1.36 -7.28 -27.08
CA LEU A 62 2.75 -7.31 -26.56
C LEU A 62 2.80 -7.33 -25.04
N ALA A 63 1.95 -6.57 -24.35
CA ALA A 63 1.91 -6.53 -22.91
C ALA A 63 1.32 -7.82 -22.31
N VAL A 64 0.28 -8.39 -22.92
CA VAL A 64 -0.42 -9.56 -22.40
C VAL A 64 0.38 -10.84 -22.66
N ASP A 65 0.73 -11.11 -23.94
CA ASP A 65 1.36 -12.35 -24.36
C ASP A 65 2.88 -12.32 -24.24
N GLY A 66 3.48 -11.14 -24.48
CA GLY A 66 4.92 -10.91 -24.46
C GLY A 66 5.44 -10.42 -23.11
N LYS A 67 4.58 -9.97 -22.19
CA LYS A 67 4.95 -9.23 -20.97
C LYS A 67 5.83 -8.02 -21.26
N ASN A 68 5.76 -7.49 -22.51
CA ASN A 68 6.57 -6.40 -23.02
C ASN A 68 5.73 -5.10 -23.02
N HIS A 69 5.86 -4.32 -21.97
CA HIS A 69 5.07 -3.11 -21.77
C HIS A 69 5.62 -1.87 -22.46
N PHE A 70 6.81 -1.97 -23.08
CA PHE A 70 7.49 -0.83 -23.68
C PHE A 70 7.81 -1.04 -25.16
N GLY A 71 7.29 -2.10 -25.77
CA GLY A 71 7.51 -2.39 -27.19
C GLY A 71 8.99 -2.57 -27.56
N ILE A 72 9.79 -3.20 -26.69
CA ILE A 72 11.22 -3.37 -26.98
C ILE A 72 11.41 -4.47 -28.01
N LYS A 73 11.97 -4.08 -29.18
CA LYS A 73 12.25 -4.96 -30.32
C LYS A 73 13.47 -5.86 -30.05
N CYS A 74 13.55 -7.00 -30.78
CA CYS A 74 14.65 -7.97 -30.70
C CYS A 74 15.93 -7.39 -31.25
N HIS A 75 16.69 -6.63 -30.82
CA HIS A 75 17.96 -6.24 -31.44
C HIS A 75 18.91 -7.45 -31.57
N SER A 76 19.98 -7.30 -32.35
CA SER A 76 20.94 -8.38 -32.70
C SER A 76 21.58 -9.08 -31.51
N ASN A 77 21.60 -8.47 -30.33
CA ASN A 77 22.13 -9.01 -29.10
C ASN A 77 21.10 -9.72 -28.22
N TRP A 78 19.84 -9.89 -28.67
CA TRP A 78 18.81 -10.55 -27.88
C TRP A 78 18.82 -12.07 -28.06
N ASN A 79 19.09 -12.79 -27.00
CA ASN A 79 19.11 -14.28 -26.98
C ASN A 79 17.92 -14.89 -26.20
N GLY A 80 16.95 -14.05 -25.76
CA GLY A 80 15.78 -14.48 -25.03
C GLY A 80 14.62 -14.93 -25.90
N LYS A 81 13.48 -15.21 -25.28
CA LYS A 81 12.24 -15.54 -26.00
C LYS A 81 11.73 -14.35 -26.78
N THR A 82 11.04 -14.63 -27.89
CA THR A 82 10.52 -13.62 -28.81
C THR A 82 9.03 -13.80 -29.06
N ILE A 83 8.40 -12.71 -29.52
CA ILE A 83 7.02 -12.70 -30.01
C ILE A 83 6.99 -11.88 -31.31
N ILE A 84 6.29 -12.38 -32.29
CA ILE A 84 6.12 -11.69 -33.59
C ILE A 84 4.77 -10.95 -33.56
N VAL A 85 4.83 -9.66 -33.85
CA VAL A 85 3.66 -8.77 -33.92
C VAL A 85 3.83 -7.82 -35.08
N ASP A 86 2.75 -7.54 -35.80
CA ASP A 86 2.72 -6.47 -36.82
C ASP A 86 2.58 -5.13 -36.08
N ASP A 87 3.51 -4.21 -36.27
CA ASP A 87 3.53 -2.87 -35.71
C ASP A 87 3.83 -1.87 -36.84
N ASP A 88 4.99 -1.24 -36.87
CA ASP A 88 5.39 -0.37 -37.99
C ASP A 88 5.55 -1.16 -39.30
N GLU A 89 6.01 -2.39 -39.21
CA GLU A 89 6.17 -3.34 -40.30
C GLU A 89 5.50 -4.69 -39.95
N LYS A 90 5.24 -5.50 -41.00
CA LYS A 90 4.70 -6.85 -40.79
C LYS A 90 5.77 -7.78 -40.26
N GLY A 91 5.42 -8.58 -39.26
CA GLY A 91 6.30 -9.64 -38.75
C GLY A 91 7.46 -9.15 -37.90
N GLU A 92 7.33 -8.03 -37.22
CA GLU A 92 8.40 -7.49 -36.37
C GLU A 92 8.63 -8.34 -35.14
N CYS A 93 9.91 -8.48 -34.78
CA CYS A 93 10.34 -9.25 -33.62
C CYS A 93 10.42 -8.37 -32.37
N PHE A 94 9.68 -8.76 -31.34
CA PHE A 94 9.72 -8.14 -30.02
C PHE A 94 10.22 -9.11 -28.95
N ARG A 95 10.91 -8.57 -27.93
CA ARG A 95 11.34 -9.34 -26.75
C ARG A 95 10.14 -9.87 -25.98
N LYS A 96 10.22 -11.12 -25.55
CA LYS A 96 9.21 -11.76 -24.70
C LYS A 96 9.81 -12.09 -23.35
N TYR A 97 9.17 -11.63 -22.28
CA TYR A 97 9.64 -11.81 -20.92
C TYR A 97 8.81 -12.85 -20.17
N SER A 98 9.37 -13.39 -19.10
CA SER A 98 8.68 -14.33 -18.20
C SER A 98 7.82 -13.56 -17.18
N LYS A 99 8.26 -12.35 -16.81
CA LYS A 99 7.59 -11.46 -15.84
C LYS A 99 7.57 -10.02 -16.35
N VAL A 100 6.54 -9.28 -16.02
CA VAL A 100 6.42 -7.86 -16.38
C VAL A 100 7.58 -7.04 -15.82
N SER A 101 8.07 -7.36 -14.61
CA SER A 101 9.21 -6.68 -13.99
C SER A 101 10.49 -6.74 -14.84
N GLU A 102 10.65 -7.78 -15.66
CA GLU A 102 11.79 -7.90 -16.60
C GLU A 102 11.69 -6.87 -17.73
N SER A 103 10.46 -6.57 -18.20
CA SER A 103 10.23 -5.53 -19.19
C SER A 103 10.54 -4.12 -18.63
N PHE A 104 10.17 -3.85 -17.36
CA PHE A 104 10.52 -2.60 -16.68
C PHE A 104 12.03 -2.46 -16.53
N ARG A 105 12.72 -3.52 -16.14
CA ARG A 105 14.18 -3.57 -16.04
C ARG A 105 14.83 -3.31 -17.39
N ASP A 106 14.37 -4.00 -18.43
CA ASP A 106 14.95 -3.89 -19.77
C ASP A 106 14.72 -2.49 -20.38
N HIS A 107 13.57 -1.87 -20.10
CA HIS A 107 13.34 -0.46 -20.44
C HIS A 107 14.33 0.47 -19.75
N SER A 108 14.63 0.24 -18.48
CA SER A 108 15.63 1.02 -17.76
C SER A 108 17.03 0.85 -18.36
N LEU A 109 17.43 -0.37 -18.69
CA LEU A 109 18.70 -0.66 -19.38
C LEU A 109 18.73 -0.04 -20.77
N PHE A 110 17.62 -0.09 -21.51
CA PHE A 110 17.51 0.55 -22.81
C PHE A 110 17.84 2.06 -22.79
N LEU A 111 17.44 2.76 -21.73
CA LEU A 111 17.73 4.17 -21.59
C LEU A 111 19.13 4.44 -21.01
N THR A 112 19.62 3.61 -20.10
CA THR A 112 20.90 3.84 -19.44
C THR A 112 22.11 3.41 -20.30
N GLU A 113 21.97 2.35 -21.08
CA GLU A 113 23.08 1.80 -21.88
C GLU A 113 23.28 2.45 -23.24
N ARG A 114 22.32 3.24 -23.70
CA ARG A 114 22.42 3.91 -25.00
C ARG A 114 22.83 5.36 -24.86
N GLY A 115 24.04 5.70 -25.33
CA GLY A 115 24.65 7.02 -25.20
C GLY A 115 23.80 8.20 -25.63
N ARG A 116 22.87 8.00 -26.58
CA ARG A 116 21.94 9.07 -27.04
C ARG A 116 21.01 9.58 -25.94
N TYR A 117 20.79 8.82 -24.86
CA TYR A 117 19.97 9.19 -23.72
C TYR A 117 20.79 9.69 -22.52
N SER A 118 22.11 9.66 -22.55
CA SER A 118 22.98 9.96 -21.40
C SER A 118 22.71 11.34 -20.78
N PHE A 119 22.44 12.35 -21.61
CA PHE A 119 22.15 13.71 -21.14
C PHE A 119 20.86 13.84 -20.32
N LEU A 120 19.94 12.86 -20.40
CA LEU A 120 18.72 12.82 -19.58
C LEU A 120 19.04 12.69 -18.11
N PHE A 121 20.12 11.97 -17.77
CA PHE A 121 20.55 11.71 -16.42
C PHE A 121 21.20 12.90 -15.71
N GLU A 122 21.46 13.99 -16.45
CA GLU A 122 21.83 15.29 -15.90
C GLU A 122 20.60 16.05 -15.35
N TYR A 123 19.40 15.65 -15.73
CA TYR A 123 18.18 16.29 -15.25
C TYR A 123 17.81 15.76 -13.86
N ASN A 124 17.24 16.63 -13.03
CA ASN A 124 16.63 16.17 -11.79
C ASN A 124 15.51 15.18 -12.08
N LYS A 125 15.53 14.03 -11.40
CA LYS A 125 14.51 12.99 -11.55
C LYS A 125 13.08 13.42 -11.24
N THR A 126 12.89 14.53 -10.51
CA THR A 126 11.55 15.11 -10.28
C THR A 126 11.11 16.06 -11.39
N ASN A 127 11.97 16.33 -12.38
CA ASN A 127 11.64 17.21 -13.51
C ASN A 127 11.18 16.41 -14.73
N TYR A 128 10.03 15.75 -14.59
CA TYR A 128 9.46 14.93 -15.66
C TYR A 128 9.23 15.69 -16.96
N LYS A 129 9.00 17.02 -16.92
CA LYS A 129 8.83 17.84 -18.14
C LYS A 129 10.11 17.90 -18.96
N LYS A 130 11.27 18.10 -18.34
CA LYS A 130 12.57 18.03 -19.04
C LYS A 130 12.85 16.63 -19.55
N TRP A 131 12.51 15.59 -18.79
CA TRP A 131 12.66 14.20 -19.20
C TRP A 131 11.80 13.88 -20.43
N ALA A 132 10.52 14.23 -20.44
CA ALA A 132 9.62 13.99 -21.57
C ALA A 132 10.11 14.66 -22.86
N ASN A 133 10.50 15.93 -22.78
CA ASN A 133 11.06 16.65 -23.94
C ASN A 133 12.42 16.06 -24.37
N GLY A 134 13.25 15.67 -23.43
CA GLY A 134 14.54 15.04 -23.67
C GLY A 134 14.41 13.70 -24.38
N LEU A 135 13.46 12.85 -24.00
CA LEU A 135 13.16 11.58 -24.67
C LEU A 135 12.82 11.80 -26.15
N LYS A 136 12.00 12.81 -26.46
CA LYS A 136 11.70 13.19 -27.84
C LYS A 136 12.95 13.65 -28.57
N LYS A 137 13.75 14.52 -27.95
CA LYS A 137 15.01 15.03 -28.54
C LYS A 137 16.00 13.88 -28.82
N ALA A 138 16.05 12.88 -27.96
CA ALA A 138 16.87 11.68 -28.12
C ALA A 138 16.33 10.69 -29.17
N GLY A 139 15.16 10.95 -29.75
CA GLY A 139 14.53 10.09 -30.75
C GLY A 139 13.91 8.80 -30.17
N TYR A 140 13.35 8.87 -28.95
CA TYR A 140 12.64 7.73 -28.38
C TYR A 140 11.37 7.41 -29.16
N ALA A 141 10.65 8.42 -29.62
CA ALA A 141 9.45 8.29 -30.45
C ALA A 141 9.48 9.26 -31.62
N THR A 142 8.87 8.88 -32.74
CA THR A 142 8.74 9.70 -33.93
C THR A 142 7.65 10.78 -33.79
N ASN A 143 6.59 10.50 -33.04
CA ASN A 143 5.46 11.38 -32.81
C ASN A 143 5.89 12.74 -32.21
N PRO A 144 5.62 13.90 -32.86
CA PRO A 144 5.98 15.20 -32.33
C PRO A 144 5.23 15.56 -31.03
N LYS A 145 4.06 14.97 -30.78
CA LYS A 145 3.26 15.18 -29.58
C LYS A 145 3.65 14.28 -28.41
N TYR A 146 4.67 13.43 -28.58
CA TYR A 146 5.06 12.47 -27.54
C TYR A 146 5.32 13.09 -26.16
N PRO A 147 6.06 14.21 -26.03
CA PRO A 147 6.24 14.87 -24.75
C PRO A 147 4.92 15.31 -24.10
N THR A 148 4.02 15.89 -24.88
CA THR A 148 2.71 16.33 -24.39
C THR A 148 1.89 15.15 -23.89
N LEU A 149 1.85 14.04 -24.62
CA LEU A 149 1.14 12.83 -24.20
C LEU A 149 1.65 12.30 -22.86
N LEU A 150 2.97 12.28 -22.66
CA LEU A 150 3.55 11.86 -21.37
C LEU A 150 3.21 12.85 -20.25
N ILE A 151 3.35 14.15 -20.49
CA ILE A 151 3.07 15.20 -19.50
C ILE A 151 1.59 15.17 -19.09
N ASP A 152 0.68 15.08 -20.06
CA ASP A 152 -0.77 15.01 -19.80
C ASP A 152 -1.14 13.79 -18.93
N LEU A 153 -0.55 12.63 -19.21
CA LEU A 153 -0.74 11.44 -18.38
C LEU A 153 -0.20 11.65 -16.96
N ILE A 154 1.00 12.23 -16.84
CA ILE A 154 1.62 12.48 -15.54
C ILE A 154 0.79 13.45 -14.71
N GLU A 155 0.31 14.54 -15.32
CA GLU A 155 -0.49 15.56 -14.64
C GLU A 155 -1.90 15.04 -14.31
N LYS A 156 -2.57 14.41 -15.28
CA LYS A 156 -3.93 13.87 -15.10
C LYS A 156 -4.04 12.85 -13.96
N TYR A 157 -3.03 11.98 -13.80
CA TYR A 157 -3.04 10.91 -12.80
C TYR A 157 -2.08 11.18 -11.63
N ASP A 158 -1.53 12.39 -11.52
CA ASP A 158 -0.57 12.79 -10.47
C ASP A 158 0.58 11.77 -10.31
N LEU A 159 1.14 11.31 -11.45
CA LEU A 159 2.21 10.31 -11.42
C LEU A 159 3.51 10.85 -10.79
N SER A 160 3.70 12.18 -10.81
CA SER A 160 4.88 12.85 -10.23
C SER A 160 5.03 12.58 -8.72
N ARG A 161 3.96 12.19 -8.03
CA ARG A 161 4.02 11.76 -6.62
C ARG A 161 4.94 10.57 -6.39
N PHE A 162 5.16 9.75 -7.41
CA PHE A 162 6.03 8.58 -7.35
C PHE A 162 7.52 8.91 -7.53
N ASP A 163 7.88 10.09 -8.06
CA ASP A 163 9.27 10.51 -8.29
C ASP A 163 10.02 10.83 -7.00
N LYS A 164 9.31 10.96 -5.90
CA LYS A 164 9.90 11.12 -4.56
C LYS A 164 10.47 9.81 -3.99
N GLY A 165 10.39 8.74 -4.77
CA GLY A 165 10.77 7.39 -4.34
C GLY A 165 9.70 6.66 -3.56
N ALA A 166 9.92 5.40 -3.26
CA ALA A 166 9.05 4.69 -2.35
C ALA A 166 9.00 5.46 -1.04
N LYS A 167 7.82 5.93 -0.62
CA LYS A 167 7.66 6.26 0.80
C LYS A 167 8.11 5.00 1.53
N ARG A 168 9.25 5.05 2.24
CA ARG A 168 9.64 3.96 3.13
C ARG A 168 8.38 3.62 3.90
N LYS A 169 7.84 2.41 3.70
CA LYS A 169 6.69 1.97 4.49
C LYS A 169 7.13 2.14 5.93
N LYS A 170 6.61 3.16 6.59
CA LYS A 170 6.76 3.24 8.03
C LYS A 170 6.20 1.93 8.55
N ASN A 171 7.04 1.11 9.14
CA ASN A 171 6.58 -0.09 9.81
C ASN A 171 6.19 0.22 11.26
N LEU A 172 6.72 1.30 11.81
CA LEU A 172 6.47 1.78 13.15
C LEU A 172 5.55 3.02 13.09
N TYR A 173 4.47 2.96 13.83
CA TYR A 173 3.46 4.00 13.95
C TYR A 173 3.22 4.31 15.42
N PHE A 174 2.98 5.56 15.72
CA PHE A 174 2.44 5.99 17.00
C PHE A 174 0.95 6.24 16.85
N ALA A 175 0.18 5.94 17.88
CA ALA A 175 -1.26 6.08 17.84
C ALA A 175 -1.82 6.45 19.20
N HIS A 176 -3.00 7.08 19.18
CA HIS A 176 -3.84 7.21 20.37
C HIS A 176 -5.05 6.28 20.23
N SER A 177 -5.55 5.80 21.36
CA SER A 177 -6.71 4.93 21.42
C SER A 177 -7.76 5.48 22.37
N TYR A 178 -9.02 5.13 22.09
CA TYR A 178 -10.19 5.42 22.92
C TYR A 178 -11.05 4.17 23.01
N GLY A 179 -11.75 3.96 24.11
CA GLY A 179 -12.64 2.81 24.22
C GLY A 179 -13.20 2.62 25.62
N LEU A 180 -13.73 1.45 25.82
CA LEU A 180 -14.25 1.01 27.11
C LEU A 180 -13.49 -0.24 27.55
N PRO A 181 -13.10 -0.31 28.79
CA PRO A 181 -13.28 0.65 29.91
C PRO A 181 -12.18 1.72 29.97
N PHE A 182 -11.22 1.70 29.05
CA PHE A 182 -10.14 2.69 28.97
C PHE A 182 -10.61 3.90 28.19
N LEU A 183 -10.52 5.08 28.80
CA LEU A 183 -10.96 6.33 28.18
C LEU A 183 -10.03 6.77 27.07
N MET A 184 -8.71 6.67 27.34
CA MET A 184 -7.68 7.06 26.38
C MET A 184 -6.41 6.23 26.56
N GLY A 185 -5.64 6.12 25.47
CA GLY A 185 -4.36 5.45 25.48
C GLY A 185 -3.42 6.01 24.42
N LEU A 186 -2.15 5.71 24.59
CA LEU A 186 -1.07 5.98 23.65
C LEU A 186 -0.29 4.69 23.41
N GLY A 187 0.13 4.47 22.18
CA GLY A 187 0.87 3.26 21.83
C GLY A 187 1.77 3.39 20.61
N ALA A 188 2.69 2.45 20.51
CA ALA A 188 3.55 2.23 19.37
C ALA A 188 3.23 0.88 18.72
N TYR A 189 3.10 0.87 17.40
CA TYR A 189 2.63 -0.27 16.61
C TYR A 189 3.61 -0.55 15.49
N TYR A 190 4.14 -1.76 15.44
CA TYR A 190 5.06 -2.21 14.40
C TYR A 190 4.40 -3.25 13.51
N PHE A 191 4.28 -2.96 12.21
CA PHE A 191 3.72 -3.87 11.21
C PHE A 191 4.83 -4.54 10.41
N ASN A 192 4.79 -5.87 10.31
CA ASN A 192 5.71 -6.66 9.49
C ASN A 192 4.93 -7.71 8.71
N LYS A 193 4.75 -7.52 7.39
CA LYS A 193 3.97 -8.40 6.50
C LYS A 193 2.57 -8.70 7.07
N LYS A 194 2.38 -9.90 7.63
CA LYS A 194 1.12 -10.36 8.23
C LYS A 194 1.05 -10.16 9.74
N SER A 195 2.13 -9.70 10.37
CA SER A 195 2.26 -9.56 11.81
C SER A 195 2.17 -8.11 12.26
N MET A 196 1.56 -7.87 13.41
CA MET A 196 1.58 -6.59 14.12
C MET A 196 1.99 -6.82 15.55
N TYR A 197 2.96 -6.04 16.01
CA TYR A 197 3.40 -5.96 17.40
C TYR A 197 3.04 -4.59 17.93
N PHE A 198 2.67 -4.50 19.20
CA PHE A 198 2.37 -3.21 19.80
C PHE A 198 2.72 -3.15 21.28
N THR A 199 2.90 -1.94 21.76
CA THR A 199 2.93 -1.60 23.19
C THR A 199 2.02 -0.40 23.39
N GLU A 200 1.28 -0.41 24.51
CA GLU A 200 0.31 0.62 24.85
C GLU A 200 0.31 0.92 26.35
N ILE A 201 0.00 2.18 26.63
CA ILE A 201 -0.42 2.62 27.95
C ILE A 201 -1.83 3.18 27.80
N ASN A 202 -2.76 2.63 28.54
CA ASN A 202 -4.16 3.06 28.55
C ASN A 202 -4.53 3.53 29.96
N THR A 203 -5.43 4.49 30.05
CA THR A 203 -5.89 5.02 31.35
C THR A 203 -7.40 5.22 31.38
N SER A 204 -7.96 5.10 32.54
CA SER A 204 -9.32 5.45 32.89
C SER A 204 -9.32 6.36 34.14
N PHE A 205 -10.49 6.69 34.67
CA PHE A 205 -10.57 7.48 35.90
C PHE A 205 -10.06 6.75 37.15
N SER A 206 -10.07 5.41 37.13
CA SER A 206 -9.83 4.60 38.34
C SER A 206 -8.63 3.66 38.23
N PHE A 207 -8.10 3.45 37.03
CA PHE A 207 -7.00 2.51 36.80
C PHE A 207 -6.25 2.83 35.51
N SER A 208 -5.03 2.35 35.40
CA SER A 208 -4.20 2.44 34.20
C SER A 208 -3.68 1.06 33.82
N GLU A 209 -3.34 0.91 32.54
CA GLU A 209 -2.84 -0.34 31.97
C GLU A 209 -1.55 -0.08 31.19
N ALA A 210 -0.58 -0.96 31.31
CA ALA A 210 0.55 -1.07 30.40
C ALA A 210 0.54 -2.46 29.78
N SER A 211 0.64 -2.52 28.46
CA SER A 211 0.51 -3.79 27.72
C SER A 211 1.43 -3.88 26.52
N ILE A 212 1.75 -5.12 26.15
CA ILE A 212 2.36 -5.51 24.89
C ILE A 212 1.49 -6.57 24.22
N GLY A 213 1.47 -6.59 22.89
CA GLY A 213 0.65 -7.56 22.19
C GLY A 213 1.14 -7.88 20.79
N TYR A 214 0.56 -8.94 20.28
CA TYR A 214 0.83 -9.49 18.96
C TYR A 214 -0.46 -9.86 18.25
N HIS A 215 -0.58 -9.49 16.96
CA HIS A 215 -1.66 -9.92 16.10
C HIS A 215 -1.14 -10.48 14.79
N TYR A 216 -1.83 -11.48 14.27
CA TYR A 216 -1.58 -12.09 12.98
C TYR A 216 -2.77 -11.85 12.05
N ASN A 217 -2.49 -11.39 10.83
CA ASN A 217 -3.50 -11.17 9.80
C ASN A 217 -3.97 -12.50 9.22
N LEU A 218 -5.22 -12.87 9.48
CA LEU A 218 -5.83 -14.07 8.95
C LEU A 218 -6.28 -13.87 7.50
N ILE A 219 -7.18 -12.92 7.29
CA ILE A 219 -7.84 -12.67 6.01
C ILE A 219 -8.07 -11.17 5.85
N ASN A 220 -7.59 -10.57 4.76
CA ASN A 220 -7.82 -9.15 4.42
C ASN A 220 -7.49 -8.21 5.59
N LYS A 221 -8.53 -7.73 6.28
CA LYS A 221 -8.47 -6.72 7.34
C LYS A 221 -8.64 -7.31 8.72
N PHE A 222 -8.85 -8.62 8.84
CA PHE A 222 -9.09 -9.30 10.11
C PHE A 222 -7.80 -9.88 10.67
N TYR A 223 -7.56 -9.59 11.95
CA TYR A 223 -6.42 -10.08 12.72
C TYR A 223 -6.92 -10.76 13.98
N ILE A 224 -6.20 -11.79 14.40
CA ILE A 224 -6.35 -12.39 15.72
C ILE A 224 -5.02 -12.30 16.44
N GLY A 225 -5.07 -12.24 17.76
CA GLY A 225 -3.87 -12.15 18.56
C GLY A 225 -4.15 -12.21 20.05
N ALA A 226 -3.17 -11.76 20.78
CA ALA A 226 -3.27 -11.65 22.22
C ALA A 226 -2.43 -10.47 22.72
N LYS A 227 -2.80 -9.93 23.87
CA LYS A 227 -1.98 -9.01 24.64
C LYS A 227 -1.81 -9.53 26.07
N GLY A 228 -0.68 -9.16 26.66
CA GLY A 228 -0.41 -9.33 28.07
C GLY A 228 0.07 -8.02 28.66
N GLY A 229 -0.19 -7.81 29.93
CA GLY A 229 0.18 -6.57 30.57
C GLY A 229 -0.13 -6.54 32.05
N VAL A 230 -0.09 -5.36 32.60
CA VAL A 230 -0.40 -5.09 33.99
C VAL A 230 -1.45 -3.98 34.07
N VAL A 231 -2.39 -4.15 34.96
CA VAL A 231 -3.35 -3.10 35.36
C VAL A 231 -2.93 -2.56 36.73
N TYR A 232 -2.81 -1.26 36.83
CA TYR A 232 -2.55 -0.55 38.07
C TYR A 232 -3.87 0.01 38.63
N ILE A 233 -4.24 -0.41 39.83
CA ILE A 233 -5.47 0.02 40.52
C ILE A 233 -5.03 0.59 41.87
N PRO A 234 -4.97 1.94 42.02
CA PRO A 234 -4.34 2.58 43.18
C PRO A 234 -5.09 2.38 44.52
N ILE A 235 -6.34 1.95 44.47
CA ILE A 235 -7.19 1.74 45.69
C ILE A 235 -7.12 0.32 46.27
N GLU A 236 -6.36 -0.58 45.63
CA GLU A 236 -6.24 -1.97 46.09
C GLU A 236 -4.89 -2.23 46.80
N GLU A 237 -4.85 -3.13 47.80
CA GLU A 237 -3.61 -3.53 48.49
C GLU A 237 -2.54 -4.02 47.52
N VAL A 238 -2.92 -4.82 46.51
CA VAL A 238 -2.06 -5.21 45.41
C VAL A 238 -2.39 -4.35 44.21
N CYS A 239 -1.70 -3.23 44.09
CA CYS A 239 -1.98 -2.22 43.05
C CYS A 239 -1.70 -2.69 41.62
N ILE A 240 -0.76 -3.61 41.42
CA ILE A 240 -0.33 -4.08 40.09
C ILE A 240 -0.80 -5.50 39.85
N LYS A 241 -1.62 -5.69 38.81
CA LYS A 241 -2.24 -6.99 38.49
C LYS A 241 -1.93 -7.42 37.08
N PRO A 242 -1.18 -8.50 36.89
CA PRO A 242 -0.91 -9.05 35.58
C PRO A 242 -2.16 -9.72 35.00
N TYR A 243 -2.28 -9.67 33.66
CA TYR A 243 -3.36 -10.29 32.91
C TYR A 243 -2.89 -10.80 31.54
N LEU A 244 -3.69 -11.68 30.93
CA LEU A 244 -3.63 -12.07 29.53
C LEU A 244 -4.98 -11.80 28.85
N SER A 245 -4.96 -11.50 27.58
CA SER A 245 -6.17 -11.24 26.81
C SER A 245 -6.04 -11.75 25.37
N PRO A 246 -6.85 -12.70 24.95
CA PRO A 246 -7.07 -12.92 23.53
C PRO A 246 -7.79 -11.71 22.92
N GLU A 247 -7.39 -11.33 21.70
CA GLU A 247 -7.92 -10.18 21.00
C GLU A 247 -8.30 -10.52 19.55
N PHE A 248 -9.33 -9.85 19.05
CA PHE A 248 -9.57 -9.70 17.63
C PHE A 248 -9.37 -8.24 17.23
N MET A 249 -8.98 -8.03 15.98
CA MET A 249 -8.76 -6.69 15.45
C MET A 249 -9.23 -6.61 14.00
N ILE A 250 -9.86 -5.48 13.68
CA ILE A 250 -10.22 -5.09 12.32
C ILE A 250 -9.43 -3.84 11.94
N LYS A 251 -8.67 -3.91 10.85
CA LYS A 251 -7.96 -2.77 10.28
C LYS A 251 -8.79 -2.14 9.16
N ARG A 252 -9.10 -0.85 9.28
CA ARG A 252 -9.81 -0.09 8.26
C ARG A 252 -8.89 0.98 7.67
N ASP A 253 -8.56 0.81 6.39
CA ASP A 253 -7.75 1.75 5.60
C ASP A 253 -8.67 2.52 4.64
N LYS A 254 -9.21 3.66 5.08
CA LYS A 254 -9.75 4.72 4.23
C LYS A 254 -9.12 6.00 4.73
N ASN A 255 -8.67 6.92 3.93
CA ASN A 255 -8.05 8.21 4.26
C ASN A 255 -7.17 8.26 5.53
N LYS A 256 -7.55 7.60 6.61
CA LYS A 256 -6.77 7.38 7.85
C LYS A 256 -6.94 5.94 8.31
N THR A 257 -5.84 5.34 8.76
CA THR A 257 -5.88 3.97 9.30
C THR A 257 -6.49 3.97 10.69
N ILE A 258 -7.52 3.15 10.88
CA ILE A 258 -8.18 2.94 12.17
C ILE A 258 -8.13 1.46 12.49
N LEU A 259 -7.76 1.13 13.73
CA LEU A 259 -7.91 -0.22 14.27
C LEU A 259 -9.10 -0.26 15.21
N ILE A 260 -9.93 -1.28 15.07
CA ILE A 260 -11.00 -1.61 16.01
C ILE A 260 -10.57 -2.90 16.66
N ARG A 261 -10.31 -2.89 17.97
CA ARG A 261 -9.84 -4.05 18.72
C ARG A 261 -10.81 -4.37 19.85
N GLY A 262 -11.06 -5.64 20.03
CA GLY A 262 -11.86 -6.14 21.15
C GLY A 262 -11.28 -7.42 21.72
N GLY A 263 -11.50 -7.62 22.99
CA GLY A 263 -11.01 -8.79 23.69
C GLY A 263 -11.59 -8.93 25.09
N VAL A 264 -11.10 -9.93 25.78
CA VAL A 264 -11.46 -10.19 27.18
C VAL A 264 -10.18 -10.37 27.97
N GLN A 265 -9.98 -9.56 28.98
CA GLN A 265 -8.86 -9.69 29.91
C GLN A 265 -9.16 -10.74 30.97
N PHE A 266 -8.20 -11.62 31.17
CA PHE A 266 -8.19 -12.64 32.25
C PHE A 266 -7.14 -12.23 33.26
N PRO A 267 -7.53 -11.64 34.40
CA PRO A 267 -6.59 -11.36 35.49
C PRO A 267 -5.93 -12.64 35.98
N LEU A 268 -4.61 -12.61 36.12
CA LEU A 268 -3.84 -13.77 36.68
C LEU A 268 -3.81 -13.78 38.22
N VAL A 269 -4.23 -12.68 38.83
CA VAL A 269 -4.37 -12.50 40.26
C VAL A 269 -5.79 -11.99 40.57
N GLU A 270 -6.37 -12.38 41.73
CA GLU A 270 -7.70 -11.90 42.09
C GLU A 270 -7.79 -10.37 42.04
N THR A 271 -8.80 -9.89 41.32
CA THR A 271 -9.03 -8.47 41.10
C THR A 271 -10.42 -8.11 41.64
N GLN A 272 -10.48 -7.06 42.43
CA GLN A 272 -11.74 -6.49 42.91
C GLN A 272 -11.92 -5.13 42.22
N LEU A 273 -12.96 -4.99 41.41
CA LEU A 273 -13.33 -3.72 40.86
C LEU A 273 -14.68 -3.32 41.46
N LEU A 274 -14.77 -2.12 42.04
CA LEU A 274 -15.99 -1.64 42.70
C LEU A 274 -16.58 -2.67 43.69
N SER A 275 -15.72 -3.23 44.55
CA SER A 275 -16.08 -4.25 45.59
C SER A 275 -16.58 -5.60 45.07
N LYS A 276 -16.46 -5.86 43.76
CA LYS A 276 -16.83 -7.15 43.15
C LYS A 276 -15.62 -7.87 42.62
N LYS A 277 -15.51 -9.18 42.87
CA LYS A 277 -14.49 -10.05 42.28
C LYS A 277 -14.75 -10.13 40.76
N VAL A 278 -13.81 -9.63 39.95
CA VAL A 278 -13.90 -9.65 38.50
C VAL A 278 -13.00 -10.76 37.97
N LYS A 279 -13.61 -11.74 37.29
CA LYS A 279 -12.90 -12.83 36.61
C LYS A 279 -12.64 -12.55 35.11
N LEU A 280 -13.45 -11.70 34.50
CA LEU A 280 -13.43 -11.38 33.09
C LEU A 280 -13.66 -9.89 32.90
N PHE A 281 -12.88 -9.28 32.02
CA PHE A 281 -12.96 -7.85 31.76
C PHE A 281 -13.00 -7.59 30.25
N PRO A 282 -14.20 -7.51 29.63
CA PRO A 282 -14.34 -7.23 28.22
C PRO A 282 -13.98 -5.78 27.93
N TYR A 283 -13.39 -5.54 26.74
CA TYR A 283 -13.07 -4.21 26.29
C TYR A 283 -13.23 -4.07 24.77
N LEU A 284 -13.40 -2.84 24.33
CA LEU A 284 -13.43 -2.43 22.94
C LEU A 284 -12.66 -1.12 22.79
N THR A 285 -11.70 -1.07 21.87
CA THR A 285 -10.87 0.12 21.62
C THR A 285 -10.84 0.48 20.15
N PHE A 286 -10.81 1.78 19.90
CA PHE A 286 -10.60 2.41 18.59
C PHE A 286 -9.24 3.10 18.62
N THR A 287 -8.34 2.69 17.72
CA THR A 287 -6.98 3.23 17.66
C THR A 287 -6.80 4.02 16.38
N TYR A 288 -6.29 5.25 16.51
CA TYR A 288 -6.07 6.20 15.44
C TYR A 288 -4.58 6.50 15.33
N PHE A 289 -3.99 6.27 14.15
CA PHE A 289 -2.58 6.52 13.93
C PHE A 289 -2.29 8.02 13.77
N LEU A 290 -1.18 8.43 14.38
CA LEU A 290 -0.57 9.73 14.18
C LEU A 290 0.26 9.67 12.90
N ASP A 291 0.06 10.60 11.97
CA ASP A 291 0.75 10.70 10.66
C ASP A 291 2.24 11.01 10.80
#